data_5ba21e10d13d04a5fc3f220ce5207ad5
#
_entry.id   5ba21e10d13d04a5fc3f220ce5207ad5
#
_cell.length_a   1.000
_cell.length_b   1.000
_cell.length_c   1.000
_cell.angle_alpha   90.00
_cell.angle_beta   90.00
_cell.angle_gamma   90.00
#
_symmetry.space_group_name_H-M   'P 1'
#
loop_
_entity.id
_entity.type
_entity.pdbx_description
1 polymer ?
#
loop_
_entity_poly.entity_id
_entity_poly.type
_entity_poly.pdbx_seq_one_letter_code
_entity_poly.pdbx_strand_id
1 'polypeptide(L)'
;MTSATPRVENSSQASTRPEHSSKGQRTRAQLVTAARQVFAEHGYFNSRLSDITDRVGCSTGTLYTYFRNREDILAAVIEHAQQNVLRTPHTSDTDVDPVERIHRANKEYIDSYCENADLMAVMEQVSHVDPSIKKVRKDRSNAFIARNARSIGKLQDQGFVNSTLDPQLVSKALSSMVSRLCFNIYVDEKDPAYATEEGRAELIRTVSVLWTEALGLSMQTQNHS
;
A
#
# COMPACT_ATOMS: atom_id res chain seq x y z
N MET A 1 -47.11 10.72 57.12
CA MET A 1 -46.93 9.68 56.09
C MET A 1 -46.06 10.29 55.00
N THR A 2 -44.77 10.08 55.11
CA THR A 2 -43.77 10.72 54.28
C THR A 2 -43.26 9.71 53.26
N SER A 3 -43.59 9.93 51.99
CA SER A 3 -43.13 9.04 50.89
C SER A 3 -41.78 9.52 50.40
N ALA A 4 -40.77 8.68 50.54
CA ALA A 4 -39.42 8.91 50.05
C ALA A 4 -39.30 8.27 48.66
N THR A 5 -38.98 9.04 47.65
CA THR A 5 -38.66 8.61 46.27
C THR A 5 -37.19 8.24 46.19
N PRO A 6 -36.79 7.09 45.68
CA PRO A 6 -35.39 6.78 45.47
C PRO A 6 -34.81 7.51 44.25
N ARG A 7 -33.68 8.13 44.47
CA ARG A 7 -32.84 8.79 43.49
C ARG A 7 -32.14 7.73 42.62
N VAL A 8 -32.44 7.69 41.35
CA VAL A 8 -31.74 6.85 40.35
C VAL A 8 -30.44 7.55 40.02
N GLU A 9 -29.31 7.01 40.46
CA GLU A 9 -27.99 7.38 40.00
C GLU A 9 -27.74 6.77 38.59
N ASN A 10 -27.69 7.64 37.63
CA ASN A 10 -27.37 7.29 36.24
C ASN A 10 -25.87 7.48 36.06
N SER A 11 -25.07 6.44 36.35
CA SER A 11 -23.64 6.40 36.08
C SER A 11 -23.37 5.49 34.89
N SER A 12 -23.68 5.98 33.68
CA SER A 12 -23.22 5.40 32.42
C SER A 12 -22.11 6.28 31.86
N GLN A 13 -20.91 6.21 32.46
CA GLN A 13 -19.70 6.67 31.82
C GLN A 13 -19.22 5.54 30.88
N ALA A 14 -19.67 5.60 29.64
CA ALA A 14 -19.07 4.85 28.56
C ALA A 14 -17.63 5.34 28.39
N SER A 15 -16.67 4.55 28.88
CA SER A 15 -15.24 4.75 28.62
C SER A 15 -14.99 4.59 27.13
N THR A 16 -15.05 5.70 26.39
CA THR A 16 -14.59 5.74 25.00
C THR A 16 -13.11 5.41 24.99
N ARG A 17 -12.75 4.30 24.32
CA ARG A 17 -11.35 3.92 24.12
C ARG A 17 -10.59 5.13 23.56
N PRO A 18 -9.40 5.47 24.09
CA PRO A 18 -8.62 6.63 23.66
C PRO A 18 -8.31 6.64 22.15
N GLU A 19 -8.33 5.49 21.50
CA GLU A 19 -8.13 5.31 20.06
C GLU A 19 -9.13 6.07 19.16
N HIS A 20 -10.35 6.31 19.64
CA HIS A 20 -11.41 6.97 18.87
C HIS A 20 -11.50 8.50 19.09
N SER A 21 -10.72 9.05 20.02
CA SER A 21 -10.63 10.50 20.17
C SER A 21 -9.69 11.09 19.09
N SER A 22 -9.93 12.36 18.72
CA SER A 22 -9.03 13.07 17.78
C SER A 22 -7.58 13.14 18.28
N LYS A 23 -7.38 13.25 19.58
CA LYS A 23 -6.07 13.17 20.25
C LYS A 23 -5.46 11.76 20.13
N GLY A 24 -6.26 10.72 20.33
CA GLY A 24 -5.81 9.33 20.20
C GLY A 24 -5.39 8.98 18.78
N GLN A 25 -6.16 9.39 17.79
CA GLN A 25 -5.82 9.20 16.38
C GLN A 25 -4.50 9.91 16.02
N ARG A 26 -4.29 11.12 16.53
CA ARG A 26 -3.04 11.86 16.32
C ARG A 26 -1.84 11.14 16.94
N THR A 27 -1.96 10.66 18.17
CA THR A 27 -0.90 9.90 18.84
C THR A 27 -0.59 8.60 18.09
N ARG A 28 -1.63 7.86 17.64
CA ARG A 28 -1.44 6.66 16.83
C ARG A 28 -0.68 6.97 15.53
N ALA A 29 -1.03 8.04 14.83
CA ALA A 29 -0.35 8.46 13.61
C ALA A 29 1.13 8.84 13.86
N GLN A 30 1.43 9.53 14.96
CA GLN A 30 2.79 9.86 15.36
C GLN A 30 3.63 8.60 15.64
N LEU A 31 3.05 7.61 16.33
CA LEU A 31 3.72 6.33 16.59
C LEU A 31 4.01 5.56 15.29
N VAL A 32 3.08 5.55 14.33
CA VAL A 32 3.28 4.92 13.02
C VAL A 32 4.39 5.62 12.22
N THR A 33 4.43 6.94 12.22
CA THR A 33 5.47 7.70 11.55
C THR A 33 6.85 7.46 12.18
N ALA A 34 6.93 7.49 13.51
CA ALA A 34 8.16 7.21 14.24
C ALA A 34 8.65 5.76 14.04
N ALA A 35 7.72 4.80 14.03
CA ALA A 35 8.06 3.39 13.77
C ALA A 35 8.66 3.20 12.39
N ARG A 36 8.10 3.83 11.35
CA ARG A 36 8.68 3.79 10.00
C ARG A 36 10.12 4.27 9.99
N GLN A 37 10.39 5.41 10.64
CA GLN A 37 11.74 5.98 10.71
C GLN A 37 12.72 5.06 11.45
N VAL A 38 12.31 4.53 12.60
CA VAL A 38 13.13 3.61 13.41
C VAL A 38 13.43 2.32 12.63
N PHE A 39 12.44 1.76 11.92
CA PHE A 39 12.64 0.55 11.11
C PHE A 39 13.57 0.81 9.92
N ALA A 40 13.51 1.99 9.31
CA ALA A 40 14.41 2.37 8.22
C ALA A 40 15.86 2.58 8.70
N GLU A 41 16.05 3.20 9.86
CA GLU A 41 17.38 3.54 10.39
C GLU A 41 18.10 2.34 11.02
N HIS A 42 17.39 1.54 11.81
CA HIS A 42 17.99 0.46 12.62
C HIS A 42 17.74 -0.93 12.04
N GLY A 43 16.85 -1.03 11.02
CA GLY A 43 16.29 -2.30 10.58
C GLY A 43 15.23 -2.83 11.53
N TYR A 44 14.31 -3.60 11.01
CA TYR A 44 13.16 -4.12 11.81
C TYR A 44 13.61 -4.98 12.99
N PHE A 45 14.52 -5.93 12.76
CA PHE A 45 14.93 -6.90 13.78
C PHE A 45 15.75 -6.30 14.92
N ASN A 46 16.52 -5.24 14.64
CA ASN A 46 17.38 -4.56 15.61
C ASN A 46 16.67 -3.42 16.36
N SER A 47 15.50 -2.98 15.88
CA SER A 47 14.73 -1.90 16.48
C SER A 47 14.05 -2.34 17.79
N ARG A 48 13.91 -1.42 18.73
CA ARG A 48 13.18 -1.59 19.99
C ARG A 48 11.95 -0.72 20.00
N LEU A 49 10.90 -1.14 20.73
CA LEU A 49 9.71 -0.31 20.89
C LEU A 49 10.01 0.97 21.69
N SER A 50 11.02 0.94 22.58
CA SER A 50 11.54 2.14 23.25
C SER A 50 12.04 3.19 22.27
N ASP A 51 12.73 2.79 21.20
CA ASP A 51 13.28 3.74 20.23
C ASP A 51 12.15 4.53 19.53
N ILE A 52 10.99 3.87 19.34
CA ILE A 52 9.79 4.50 18.77
C ILE A 52 9.15 5.46 19.80
N THR A 53 9.02 5.03 21.04
CA THR A 53 8.39 5.86 22.08
C THR A 53 9.23 7.07 22.47
N ASP A 54 10.54 6.93 22.50
CA ASP A 54 11.49 8.02 22.77
C ASP A 54 11.41 9.10 21.68
N ARG A 55 11.26 8.69 20.41
CA ARG A 55 11.10 9.61 19.27
C ARG A 55 9.79 10.41 19.32
N VAL A 56 8.73 9.83 19.87
CA VAL A 56 7.42 10.50 20.03
C VAL A 56 7.35 11.29 21.34
N GLY A 57 8.21 10.99 22.32
CA GLY A 57 8.18 11.58 23.65
C GLY A 57 7.05 11.01 24.53
N CYS A 58 6.75 9.71 24.40
CA CYS A 58 5.72 9.05 25.19
C CYS A 58 6.25 7.79 25.89
N SER A 59 5.47 7.24 26.82
CA SER A 59 5.84 5.98 27.49
C SER A 59 5.55 4.76 26.61
N THR A 60 6.28 3.67 26.85
CA THR A 60 5.99 2.36 26.22
C THR A 60 4.58 1.86 26.55
N GLY A 61 4.06 2.19 27.76
CA GLY A 61 2.66 1.91 28.12
C GLY A 61 1.66 2.62 27.20
N THR A 62 1.99 3.85 26.75
CA THR A 62 1.18 4.57 25.76
C THR A 62 1.16 3.83 24.42
N LEU A 63 2.32 3.31 23.96
CA LEU A 63 2.39 2.53 22.72
C LEU A 63 1.50 1.29 22.80
N TYR A 64 1.54 0.54 23.91
CA TYR A 64 0.71 -0.66 24.09
C TYR A 64 -0.79 -0.38 24.19
N THR A 65 -1.20 0.87 24.36
CA THR A 65 -2.62 1.26 24.24
C THR A 65 -3.11 1.16 22.79
N TYR A 66 -2.22 1.33 21.79
CA TYR A 66 -2.54 1.37 20.36
C TYR A 66 -2.11 0.12 19.61
N PHE A 67 -1.04 -0.54 20.02
CA PHE A 67 -0.42 -1.68 19.34
C PHE A 67 -0.05 -2.78 20.32
N ARG A 68 -0.42 -4.01 20.01
CA ARG A 68 -0.19 -5.17 20.88
C ARG A 68 1.27 -5.61 20.93
N ASN A 69 1.95 -5.47 19.80
CA ASN A 69 3.33 -5.91 19.59
C ASN A 69 3.98 -5.12 18.43
N ARG A 70 5.23 -5.46 18.12
CA ARG A 70 5.99 -4.83 17.03
C ARG A 70 5.42 -5.15 15.65
N GLU A 71 4.89 -6.33 15.46
CA GLU A 71 4.25 -6.78 14.22
C GLU A 71 2.98 -5.96 13.93
N ASP A 72 2.21 -5.64 14.96
CA ASP A 72 0.99 -4.84 14.86
C ASP A 72 1.29 -3.39 14.41
N ILE A 73 2.37 -2.79 14.93
CA ILE A 73 2.79 -1.46 14.48
C ILE A 73 3.40 -1.51 13.07
N LEU A 74 4.13 -2.57 12.70
CA LEU A 74 4.63 -2.75 11.33
C LEU A 74 3.46 -2.87 10.33
N ALA A 75 2.43 -3.66 10.67
CA ALA A 75 1.23 -3.75 9.83
C ALA A 75 0.58 -2.37 9.62
N ALA A 76 0.50 -1.55 10.68
CA ALA A 76 -0.02 -0.18 10.58
C ALA A 76 0.88 0.75 9.74
N VAL A 77 2.20 0.60 9.79
CA VAL A 77 3.16 1.33 8.92
C VAL A 77 2.93 0.97 7.46
N ILE A 78 2.78 -0.32 7.17
CA ILE A 78 2.50 -0.83 5.81
C ILE A 78 1.15 -0.28 5.32
N GLU A 79 0.12 -0.34 6.15
CA GLU A 79 -1.22 0.17 5.82
C GLU A 79 -1.20 1.68 5.54
N HIS A 80 -0.49 2.45 6.36
CA HIS A 80 -0.36 3.90 6.17
C HIS A 80 0.32 4.26 4.84
N ALA A 81 1.40 3.57 4.49
CA ALA A 81 2.08 3.75 3.20
C ALA A 81 1.15 3.39 2.02
N GLN A 82 0.31 2.37 2.18
CA GLN A 82 -0.65 1.97 1.14
C GLN A 82 -1.78 2.97 0.92
N GLN A 83 -2.26 3.61 1.98
CA GLN A 83 -3.35 4.59 1.85
C GLN A 83 -2.98 5.73 0.89
N ASN A 84 -1.71 6.09 0.81
CA ASN A 84 -1.23 7.09 -0.14
C ASN A 84 -1.27 6.58 -1.60
N VAL A 85 -0.99 5.30 -1.83
CA VAL A 85 -1.03 4.67 -3.18
C VAL A 85 -2.45 4.38 -3.65
N LEU A 86 -3.35 3.98 -2.71
CA LEU A 86 -4.73 3.63 -3.04
C LEU A 86 -5.67 4.85 -3.09
N ARG A 87 -5.24 5.98 -2.51
CA ARG A 87 -6.01 7.24 -2.49
C ARG A 87 -6.01 7.99 -3.81
N THR A 88 -5.11 7.70 -4.72
CA THR A 88 -5.21 8.26 -6.07
C THR A 88 -6.50 7.70 -6.67
N PRO A 89 -7.58 8.48 -6.82
CA PRO A 89 -8.75 8.01 -7.51
C PRO A 89 -8.29 7.72 -8.93
N HIS A 90 -8.26 6.46 -9.32
CA HIS A 90 -8.39 6.19 -10.74
C HIS A 90 -9.81 6.66 -11.06
N THR A 91 -9.91 7.95 -11.37
CA THR A 91 -11.13 8.53 -11.89
C THR A 91 -11.64 7.57 -12.95
N SER A 92 -12.92 7.33 -12.91
CA SER A 92 -13.66 6.62 -13.96
C SER A 92 -13.64 7.48 -15.24
N ASP A 93 -12.44 7.87 -15.67
CA ASP A 93 -12.19 8.55 -16.93
C ASP A 93 -12.39 7.53 -18.05
N THR A 94 -13.67 7.33 -18.41
CA THR A 94 -14.06 6.62 -19.62
C THR A 94 -13.51 7.32 -20.88
N ASP A 95 -13.10 8.58 -20.74
CA ASP A 95 -12.64 9.44 -21.83
C ASP A 95 -11.12 9.46 -22.02
N VAL A 96 -10.34 8.82 -21.11
CA VAL A 96 -8.87 8.74 -21.24
C VAL A 96 -8.49 7.48 -22.02
N ASP A 97 -7.58 7.64 -22.97
CA ASP A 97 -7.01 6.55 -23.75
C ASP A 97 -6.50 5.40 -22.85
N PRO A 98 -6.84 4.14 -23.17
CA PRO A 98 -6.40 2.96 -22.41
C PRO A 98 -4.88 2.88 -22.20
N VAL A 99 -4.08 3.28 -23.20
CA VAL A 99 -2.62 3.28 -23.12
C VAL A 99 -2.15 4.30 -22.08
N GLU A 100 -2.70 5.50 -22.09
CA GLU A 100 -2.37 6.55 -21.12
C GLU A 100 -2.78 6.16 -19.70
N ARG A 101 -3.93 5.47 -19.52
CA ARG A 101 -4.35 4.94 -18.21
C ARG A 101 -3.35 3.92 -17.66
N ILE A 102 -2.84 3.03 -18.51
CA ILE A 102 -1.83 2.04 -18.13
C ILE A 102 -0.51 2.74 -17.78
N HIS A 103 -0.08 3.70 -18.58
CA HIS A 103 1.12 4.47 -18.32
C HIS A 103 1.05 5.17 -16.96
N ARG A 104 -0.03 5.87 -16.68
CA ARG A 104 -0.28 6.56 -15.40
C ARG A 104 -0.29 5.58 -14.21
N ALA A 105 -0.97 4.44 -14.36
CA ALA A 105 -1.04 3.43 -13.30
C ALA A 105 0.34 2.81 -12.99
N ASN A 106 1.14 2.54 -14.00
CA ASN A 106 2.50 2.05 -13.83
C ASN A 106 3.42 3.11 -13.21
N LYS A 107 3.29 4.37 -13.65
CA LYS A 107 4.02 5.50 -13.05
C LYS A 107 3.73 5.62 -11.56
N GLU A 108 2.46 5.68 -11.17
CA GLU A 108 2.04 5.77 -9.76
C GLU A 108 2.56 4.59 -8.93
N TYR A 109 2.53 3.38 -9.50
CA TYR A 109 3.04 2.19 -8.80
C TYR A 109 4.55 2.25 -8.60
N ILE A 110 5.32 2.58 -9.65
CA ILE A 110 6.78 2.61 -9.61
C ILE A 110 7.27 3.75 -8.73
N ASP A 111 6.69 4.95 -8.84
CA ASP A 111 7.02 6.09 -7.98
C ASP A 111 6.78 5.75 -6.50
N SER A 112 5.61 5.21 -6.20
CA SER A 112 5.29 4.77 -4.83
C SER A 112 6.20 3.64 -4.34
N TYR A 113 6.62 2.73 -5.22
CA TYR A 113 7.56 1.67 -4.84
C TYR A 113 8.92 2.26 -4.49
N CYS A 114 9.43 3.18 -5.30
CA CYS A 114 10.69 3.88 -5.07
C CYS A 114 10.68 4.65 -3.73
N GLU A 115 9.61 5.40 -3.46
CA GLU A 115 9.43 6.16 -2.22
C GLU A 115 9.34 5.29 -0.96
N ASN A 116 8.94 4.03 -1.11
CA ASN A 116 8.73 3.10 0.00
C ASN A 116 9.64 1.87 -0.08
N ALA A 117 10.77 1.95 -0.79
CA ALA A 117 11.68 0.82 -0.98
C ALA A 117 12.20 0.24 0.34
N ASP A 118 12.48 1.10 1.32
CA ASP A 118 12.85 0.73 2.68
C ASP A 118 11.79 -0.16 3.36
N LEU A 119 10.54 0.23 3.27
CA LEU A 119 9.43 -0.51 3.83
C LEU A 119 9.17 -1.82 3.05
N MET A 120 9.36 -1.81 1.72
CA MET A 120 9.25 -3.03 0.91
C MET A 120 10.31 -4.04 1.30
N ALA A 121 11.54 -3.61 1.58
CA ALA A 121 12.62 -4.46 2.10
C ALA A 121 12.25 -5.10 3.44
N VAL A 122 11.76 -4.29 4.40
CA VAL A 122 11.31 -4.77 5.71
C VAL A 122 10.16 -5.78 5.56
N MET A 123 9.16 -5.44 4.76
CA MET A 123 8.00 -6.32 4.54
C MET A 123 8.41 -7.66 3.91
N GLU A 124 9.35 -7.67 2.96
CA GLU A 124 9.89 -8.90 2.38
C GLU A 124 10.54 -9.76 3.45
N GLN A 125 11.49 -9.22 4.20
CA GLN A 125 12.22 -9.94 5.25
C GLN A 125 11.28 -10.52 6.32
N VAL A 126 10.38 -9.71 6.85
CA VAL A 126 9.49 -10.12 7.95
C VAL A 126 8.43 -11.11 7.47
N SER A 127 7.96 -11.03 6.23
CA SER A 127 6.96 -11.96 5.68
C SER A 127 7.44 -13.41 5.61
N HIS A 128 8.75 -13.65 5.65
CA HIS A 128 9.31 -15.00 5.69
C HIS A 128 9.21 -15.65 7.07
N VAL A 129 9.16 -14.87 8.14
CA VAL A 129 9.20 -15.37 9.53
C VAL A 129 7.91 -15.09 10.30
N ASP A 130 7.10 -14.13 9.88
CA ASP A 130 5.84 -13.76 10.54
C ASP A 130 4.62 -13.99 9.64
N PRO A 131 3.71 -14.92 10.04
CA PRO A 131 2.50 -15.22 9.26
C PRO A 131 1.54 -14.05 9.12
N SER A 132 1.48 -13.11 10.09
CA SER A 132 0.58 -11.96 10.04
C SER A 132 1.04 -10.96 8.97
N ILE A 133 2.33 -10.68 8.90
CA ILE A 133 2.92 -9.81 7.87
C ILE A 133 2.87 -10.47 6.49
N LYS A 134 3.09 -11.80 6.43
CA LYS A 134 2.88 -12.57 5.19
C LYS A 134 1.45 -12.42 4.67
N LYS A 135 0.46 -12.45 5.58
CA LYS A 135 -0.95 -12.24 5.24
C LYS A 135 -1.19 -10.82 4.71
N VAL A 136 -0.69 -9.80 5.41
CA VAL A 136 -0.79 -8.39 4.98
C VAL A 136 -0.22 -8.21 3.56
N ARG A 137 0.97 -8.75 3.31
CA ARG A 137 1.62 -8.71 1.99
C ARG A 137 0.76 -9.38 0.91
N LYS A 138 0.23 -10.57 1.20
CA LYS A 138 -0.63 -11.32 0.28
C LYS A 138 -1.93 -10.60 -0.02
N ASP A 139 -2.60 -10.08 1.00
CA ASP A 139 -3.88 -9.37 0.85
C ASP A 139 -3.70 -8.11 0.02
N ARG A 140 -2.60 -7.36 0.23
CA ARG A 140 -2.21 -6.22 -0.59
C ARG A 140 -2.03 -6.60 -2.07
N SER A 141 -1.24 -7.63 -2.34
CA SER A 141 -0.99 -8.11 -3.70
C SER A 141 -2.31 -8.53 -4.39
N ASN A 142 -3.15 -9.28 -3.69
CA ASN A 142 -4.43 -9.72 -4.20
C ASN A 142 -5.38 -8.56 -4.52
N ALA A 143 -5.45 -7.54 -3.66
CA ALA A 143 -6.27 -6.35 -3.87
C ALA A 143 -5.82 -5.57 -5.12
N PHE A 144 -4.51 -5.44 -5.32
CA PHE A 144 -3.93 -4.81 -6.50
C PHE A 144 -4.25 -5.58 -7.79
N ILE A 145 -4.01 -6.91 -7.78
CA ILE A 145 -4.31 -7.79 -8.90
C ILE A 145 -5.81 -7.75 -9.25
N ALA A 146 -6.69 -7.84 -8.26
CA ALA A 146 -8.13 -7.79 -8.49
C ALA A 146 -8.60 -6.46 -9.08
N ARG A 147 -7.99 -5.34 -8.67
CA ARG A 147 -8.28 -4.02 -9.24
C ARG A 147 -7.89 -3.96 -10.72
N ASN A 148 -6.67 -4.38 -11.05
CA ASN A 148 -6.19 -4.38 -12.43
C ASN A 148 -6.99 -5.35 -13.31
N ALA A 149 -7.35 -6.53 -12.79
CA ALA A 149 -8.19 -7.49 -13.51
C ALA A 149 -9.56 -6.90 -13.89
N ARG A 150 -10.19 -6.16 -12.96
CA ARG A 150 -11.46 -5.46 -13.27
C ARG A 150 -11.27 -4.40 -14.38
N SER A 151 -10.13 -3.71 -14.39
CA SER A 151 -9.83 -2.73 -15.45
C SER A 151 -9.63 -3.41 -16.81
N ILE A 152 -8.92 -4.55 -16.83
CA ILE A 152 -8.72 -5.37 -18.04
C ILE A 152 -10.08 -5.90 -18.54
N GLY A 153 -10.94 -6.43 -17.65
CA GLY A 153 -12.28 -6.90 -18.03
C GLY A 153 -13.13 -5.81 -18.68
N LYS A 154 -13.09 -4.58 -18.14
CA LYS A 154 -13.79 -3.45 -18.78
C LYS A 154 -13.26 -3.14 -20.18
N LEU A 155 -11.96 -3.25 -20.41
CA LEU A 155 -11.36 -3.07 -21.73
C LEU A 155 -11.75 -4.21 -22.70
N GLN A 156 -11.95 -5.42 -22.19
CA GLN A 156 -12.49 -6.53 -22.98
C GLN A 156 -13.96 -6.29 -23.36
N ASP A 157 -14.78 -5.83 -22.40
CA ASP A 157 -16.19 -5.48 -22.66
C ASP A 157 -16.33 -4.37 -23.72
N GLN A 158 -15.34 -3.46 -23.78
CA GLN A 158 -15.26 -2.38 -24.77
C GLN A 158 -14.62 -2.82 -26.09
N GLY A 159 -14.14 -4.05 -26.22
CA GLY A 159 -13.49 -4.57 -27.43
C GLY A 159 -12.05 -4.14 -27.63
N PHE A 160 -11.42 -3.46 -26.66
CA PHE A 160 -10.03 -3.02 -26.76
C PHE A 160 -9.01 -4.14 -26.50
N VAL A 161 -9.36 -5.13 -25.67
CA VAL A 161 -8.48 -6.23 -25.26
C VAL A 161 -9.11 -7.56 -25.69
N ASN A 162 -8.29 -8.51 -26.11
CA ASN A 162 -8.72 -9.83 -26.54
C ASN A 162 -9.48 -10.55 -25.41
N SER A 163 -10.75 -10.90 -25.68
CA SER A 163 -11.67 -11.58 -24.74
C SER A 163 -11.28 -13.03 -24.40
N THR A 164 -10.33 -13.63 -25.14
CA THR A 164 -9.82 -14.98 -24.85
C THR A 164 -8.84 -15.01 -23.68
N LEU A 165 -8.30 -13.85 -23.26
CA LEU A 165 -7.40 -13.74 -22.13
C LEU A 165 -8.18 -13.75 -20.81
N ASP A 166 -7.74 -14.53 -19.83
CA ASP A 166 -8.26 -14.44 -18.46
C ASP A 166 -7.73 -13.17 -17.77
N PRO A 167 -8.60 -12.19 -17.44
CA PRO A 167 -8.18 -10.92 -16.82
C PRO A 167 -7.43 -11.12 -15.50
N GLN A 168 -7.81 -12.12 -14.70
CA GLN A 168 -7.15 -12.41 -13.41
C GLN A 168 -5.73 -12.93 -13.61
N LEU A 169 -5.54 -13.86 -14.54
CA LEU A 169 -4.23 -14.45 -14.83
C LEU A 169 -3.29 -13.42 -15.45
N VAL A 170 -3.77 -12.64 -16.43
CA VAL A 170 -2.98 -11.57 -17.08
C VAL A 170 -2.58 -10.50 -16.06
N SER A 171 -3.55 -10.03 -15.25
CA SER A 171 -3.25 -9.08 -14.20
C SER A 171 -2.22 -9.62 -13.21
N LYS A 172 -2.34 -10.88 -12.79
CA LYS A 172 -1.39 -11.53 -11.89
C LYS A 172 0.00 -11.60 -12.51
N ALA A 173 0.12 -12.01 -13.77
CA ALA A 173 1.40 -12.15 -14.47
C ALA A 173 2.12 -10.78 -14.57
N LEU A 174 1.44 -9.79 -15.12
CA LEU A 174 2.01 -8.46 -15.34
C LEU A 174 2.32 -7.73 -14.02
N SER A 175 1.41 -7.79 -13.05
CA SER A 175 1.66 -7.18 -11.72
C SER A 175 2.82 -7.85 -10.98
N SER A 176 2.96 -9.18 -11.10
CA SER A 176 4.08 -9.90 -10.48
C SER A 176 5.41 -9.55 -11.14
N MET A 177 5.43 -9.42 -12.47
CA MET A 177 6.61 -8.96 -13.24
C MET A 177 7.07 -7.58 -12.73
N VAL A 178 6.17 -6.60 -12.69
CA VAL A 178 6.51 -5.22 -12.25
C VAL A 178 6.96 -5.20 -10.80
N SER A 179 6.24 -5.88 -9.92
CA SER A 179 6.59 -5.95 -8.50
C SER A 179 7.98 -6.56 -8.27
N ARG A 180 8.30 -7.65 -8.97
CA ARG A 180 9.61 -8.29 -8.85
C ARG A 180 10.73 -7.43 -9.44
N LEU A 181 10.47 -6.77 -10.57
CA LEU A 181 11.42 -5.86 -11.19
C LEU A 181 11.74 -4.68 -10.26
N CYS A 182 10.70 -4.04 -9.68
CA CYS A 182 10.90 -2.96 -8.71
C CYS A 182 11.67 -3.44 -7.46
N PHE A 183 11.38 -4.65 -6.97
CA PHE A 183 12.14 -5.22 -5.85
C PHE A 183 13.62 -5.37 -6.18
N ASN A 184 13.94 -5.96 -7.32
CA ASN A 184 15.33 -6.13 -7.74
C ASN A 184 16.04 -4.77 -7.83
N ILE A 185 15.46 -3.81 -8.54
CA ILE A 185 16.05 -2.50 -8.80
C ILE A 185 16.22 -1.67 -7.51
N TYR A 186 15.18 -1.56 -6.69
CA TYR A 186 15.17 -0.60 -5.57
C TYR A 186 15.58 -1.20 -4.23
N VAL A 187 15.51 -2.52 -4.06
CA VAL A 187 15.74 -3.17 -2.77
C VAL A 187 16.96 -4.09 -2.80
N ASP A 188 17.04 -4.99 -3.77
CA ASP A 188 18.07 -6.04 -3.84
C ASP A 188 19.38 -5.50 -4.41
N GLU A 189 19.36 -5.02 -5.63
CA GLU A 189 20.54 -4.50 -6.35
C GLU A 189 20.84 -3.05 -5.99
N LYS A 190 19.81 -2.26 -5.66
CA LYS A 190 19.88 -0.81 -5.40
C LYS A 190 20.58 -0.08 -6.54
N ASP A 191 20.12 -0.37 -7.77
CA ASP A 191 20.74 0.13 -8.98
C ASP A 191 20.62 1.67 -9.08
N PRO A 192 21.76 2.41 -9.02
CA PRO A 192 21.75 3.85 -9.02
C PRO A 192 21.24 4.46 -10.34
N ALA A 193 21.26 3.71 -11.45
CA ALA A 193 20.76 4.19 -12.74
C ALA A 193 19.27 4.53 -12.65
N TYR A 194 18.48 3.72 -11.92
CA TYR A 194 17.03 3.91 -11.75
C TYR A 194 16.64 4.75 -10.53
N ALA A 195 17.61 5.21 -9.75
CA ALA A 195 17.39 6.21 -8.70
C ALA A 195 17.24 7.63 -9.28
N THR A 196 17.72 7.86 -10.52
CA THR A 196 17.59 9.13 -11.24
C THR A 196 16.18 9.31 -11.81
N GLU A 197 15.80 10.53 -12.13
CA GLU A 197 14.52 10.83 -12.78
C GLU A 197 14.45 10.19 -14.18
N GLU A 198 15.53 10.29 -14.96
CA GLU A 198 15.64 9.72 -16.30
C GLU A 198 15.53 8.19 -16.27
N GLY A 199 16.25 7.51 -15.40
CA GLY A 199 16.21 6.07 -15.27
C GLY A 199 14.84 5.57 -14.81
N ARG A 200 14.20 6.28 -13.89
CA ARG A 200 12.83 5.98 -13.47
C ARG A 200 11.82 6.17 -14.61
N ALA A 201 11.96 7.25 -15.38
CA ALA A 201 11.11 7.47 -16.55
C ALA A 201 11.30 6.37 -17.62
N GLU A 202 12.52 5.89 -17.83
CA GLU A 202 12.82 4.76 -18.71
C GLU A 202 12.14 3.47 -18.21
N LEU A 203 12.24 3.17 -16.92
CA LEU A 203 11.57 2.02 -16.32
C LEU A 203 10.04 2.07 -16.51
N ILE A 204 9.43 3.23 -16.23
CA ILE A 204 7.99 3.45 -16.38
C ILE A 204 7.57 3.23 -17.85
N ARG A 205 8.32 3.79 -18.80
CA ARG A 205 8.06 3.64 -20.24
C ARG A 205 8.14 2.17 -20.64
N THR A 206 9.24 1.48 -20.28
CA THR A 206 9.45 0.07 -20.62
C THR A 206 8.34 -0.81 -20.07
N VAL A 207 8.00 -0.67 -18.78
CA VAL A 207 6.92 -1.42 -18.15
C VAL A 207 5.57 -1.14 -18.82
N SER A 208 5.30 0.11 -19.19
CA SER A 208 4.04 0.50 -19.83
C SER A 208 3.92 -0.11 -21.22
N VAL A 209 5.00 -0.13 -22.00
CA VAL A 209 5.03 -0.80 -23.31
C VAL A 209 4.77 -2.30 -23.15
N LEU A 210 5.42 -2.98 -22.20
CA LEU A 210 5.17 -4.41 -21.94
C LEU A 210 3.71 -4.70 -21.60
N TRP A 211 3.06 -3.83 -20.82
CA TRP A 211 1.65 -3.96 -20.48
C TRP A 211 0.74 -3.77 -21.71
N THR A 212 0.98 -2.71 -22.50
CA THR A 212 0.14 -2.39 -23.66
C THR A 212 0.27 -3.45 -24.75
N GLU A 213 1.50 -3.93 -25.03
CA GLU A 213 1.75 -5.01 -25.99
C GLU A 213 1.10 -6.32 -25.54
N ALA A 214 1.25 -6.71 -24.27
CA ALA A 214 0.62 -7.91 -23.74
C ALA A 214 -0.92 -7.90 -23.82
N LEU A 215 -1.52 -6.72 -23.78
CA LEU A 215 -2.97 -6.50 -23.91
C LEU A 215 -3.42 -6.26 -25.37
N GLY A 216 -2.50 -6.12 -26.31
CA GLY A 216 -2.79 -5.86 -27.73
C GLY A 216 -3.32 -4.45 -28.02
N LEU A 217 -3.04 -3.48 -27.14
CA LEU A 217 -3.59 -2.13 -27.25
C LEU A 217 -2.87 -1.27 -28.31
N SER A 218 -1.59 -1.51 -28.58
CA SER A 218 -0.79 -0.77 -29.56
C SER A 218 -1.14 -1.09 -31.01
N MET A 219 -1.74 -2.25 -31.28
CA MET A 219 -2.11 -2.66 -32.63
C MET A 219 -3.38 -1.99 -33.16
N GLN A 220 -4.17 -1.33 -32.32
CA GLN A 220 -5.46 -0.74 -32.73
C GLN A 220 -5.36 0.68 -33.31
N THR A 221 -4.24 1.36 -33.11
CA THR A 221 -4.06 2.76 -33.61
C THR A 221 -3.88 2.85 -35.15
N GLN A 222 -3.70 1.73 -35.82
CA GLN A 222 -3.45 1.73 -37.28
C GLN A 222 -4.66 1.35 -38.17
N ASN A 223 -5.78 0.92 -37.62
CA ASN A 223 -6.92 0.43 -38.39
C ASN A 223 -8.11 1.40 -38.48
N HIS A 224 -7.96 2.66 -38.10
CA HIS A 224 -9.01 3.68 -38.21
C HIS A 224 -8.58 4.88 -39.09
N SER A 225 -7.82 4.62 -40.15
CA SER A 225 -7.54 5.63 -41.20
C SER A 225 -8.15 5.23 -42.53
#